data_a1f550ae9a6c739971d733d42bc38416
#
_entry.id   a1f550ae9a6c739971d733d42bc38416
#
_cell.length_a   1.000
_cell.length_b   1.000
_cell.length_c   1.000
_cell.angle_alpha   90.00
_cell.angle_beta   90.00
_cell.angle_gamma   90.00
#
_symmetry.space_group_name_H-M   'P 1'
#
loop_
_entity.id
_entity.type
_entity.pdbx_description
1 polymer ?
#
loop_
_entity_poly.entity_id
_entity_poly.type
_entity_poly.pdbx_seq_one_letter_code
_entity_poly.pdbx_strand_id
1 'polypeptide(L)'
;PGFVIGGVPGNFEVSARLGESDFFVIEADEYDCAFFDKRSKFVHYCPRTLILNNLEFDHADIFDDLKAIQKQFHHLVRIVPGQGRIIWPENDINLKQTMAMGCWSEQELVGEQGHWQAKKLTTDASEWEVLLDGEKVGEVKWSLVGEHNMHNGLMAIAAARHVGVAPADAANALGSFINARRRLELRGEANGVTVY
;
A
#
# COMPACT_ATOMS: atom_id res chain seq x y z
N PRO A 1 6.28 -1.12 15.61
CA PRO A 1 6.65 -2.19 14.68
C PRO A 1 8.06 -2.03 14.13
N GLY A 2 8.63 -3.16 13.67
CA GLY A 2 9.78 -3.15 12.80
C GLY A 2 9.36 -2.84 11.36
N PHE A 3 10.31 -2.47 10.52
CA PHE A 3 10.04 -2.27 9.08
C PHE A 3 11.28 -2.43 8.22
N VAL A 4 11.07 -2.71 6.93
CA VAL A 4 12.03 -2.54 5.84
C VAL A 4 11.31 -1.93 4.62
N ILE A 5 11.86 -0.86 4.09
CA ILE A 5 11.26 -0.05 3.02
C ILE A 5 12.36 0.34 2.04
N GLY A 6 12.05 0.33 0.75
CA GLY A 6 12.97 0.70 -0.35
C GLY A 6 13.17 2.22 -0.46
N GLY A 7 13.63 2.85 0.58
CA GLY A 7 13.87 4.28 0.65
C GLY A 7 14.10 4.72 2.09
N VAL A 8 14.34 6.00 2.31
CA VAL A 8 14.43 6.57 3.67
C VAL A 8 13.17 7.41 3.90
N PRO A 9 12.20 6.91 4.69
CA PRO A 9 11.01 7.68 5.04
C PRO A 9 11.40 8.96 5.78
N GLY A 10 10.72 10.06 5.49
CA GLY A 10 11.02 11.35 6.11
C GLY A 10 10.83 11.38 7.63
N ASN A 11 9.94 10.52 8.16
CA ASN A 11 9.72 10.37 9.60
C ASN A 11 10.80 9.54 10.32
N PHE A 12 11.70 8.87 9.56
CA PHE A 12 12.74 8.02 10.07
C PHE A 12 14.06 8.31 9.36
N GLU A 13 15.17 8.08 10.03
CA GLU A 13 16.51 8.30 9.46
C GLU A 13 17.08 7.05 8.79
N VAL A 14 16.36 5.95 8.85
CA VAL A 14 16.79 4.64 8.37
C VAL A 14 15.73 4.00 7.49
N SER A 15 16.15 3.16 6.55
CA SER A 15 15.25 2.39 5.68
C SER A 15 14.76 1.07 6.31
N ALA A 16 15.40 0.64 7.39
CA ALA A 16 15.05 -0.57 8.11
C ALA A 16 15.37 -0.47 9.59
N ARG A 17 14.53 -1.05 10.42
CA ARG A 17 14.79 -1.23 11.85
C ARG A 17 14.02 -2.44 12.39
N LEU A 18 14.53 -3.04 13.45
CA LEU A 18 13.77 -3.95 14.29
C LEU A 18 12.85 -3.12 15.21
N GLY A 19 11.65 -3.61 15.44
CA GLY A 19 10.71 -3.03 16.39
C GLY A 19 10.62 -3.89 17.65
N GLU A 20 9.92 -3.37 18.67
CA GLU A 20 9.66 -4.09 19.93
C GLU A 20 8.29 -4.80 19.91
N SER A 21 7.47 -4.59 18.89
CA SER A 21 6.17 -5.25 18.74
C SER A 21 6.24 -6.47 17.83
N ASP A 22 5.21 -7.31 17.89
CA ASP A 22 5.07 -8.51 17.04
C ASP A 22 4.82 -8.20 15.55
N PHE A 23 4.71 -6.93 15.18
CA PHE A 23 4.43 -6.51 13.83
C PHE A 23 5.69 -6.05 13.10
N PHE A 24 5.79 -6.47 11.84
CA PHE A 24 6.83 -6.03 10.93
C PHE A 24 6.20 -5.62 9.61
N VAL A 25 6.52 -4.40 9.14
CA VAL A 25 6.04 -3.86 7.87
C VAL A 25 7.14 -4.00 6.84
N ILE A 26 6.82 -4.63 5.71
CA ILE A 26 7.79 -4.87 4.64
C ILE A 26 7.23 -4.36 3.31
N GLU A 27 8.01 -3.56 2.61
CA GLU A 27 7.75 -3.24 1.21
C GLU A 27 8.12 -4.46 0.38
N ALA A 28 7.14 -4.95 -0.39
CA ALA A 28 7.29 -6.12 -1.23
C ALA A 28 7.42 -5.69 -2.68
N ASP A 29 8.37 -6.27 -3.39
CA ASP A 29 8.48 -6.15 -4.83
C ASP A 29 8.52 -7.54 -5.49
N GLU A 30 8.28 -7.60 -6.80
CA GLU A 30 8.13 -8.80 -7.59
C GLU A 30 9.45 -9.40 -8.10
N TYR A 31 10.57 -8.75 -7.84
CA TYR A 31 11.88 -9.28 -8.25
C TYR A 31 12.18 -10.64 -7.65
N ASP A 32 12.94 -11.44 -8.39
CA ASP A 32 13.37 -12.76 -7.95
C ASP A 32 14.31 -12.68 -6.72
N CYS A 33 14.39 -13.79 -5.97
CA CYS A 33 15.17 -13.84 -4.74
C CYS A 33 16.67 -13.94 -4.99
N ALA A 34 17.06 -14.80 -5.94
CA ALA A 34 18.44 -15.16 -6.17
C ALA A 34 18.59 -15.86 -7.52
N PHE A 35 19.82 -16.04 -7.95
CA PHE A 35 20.16 -16.77 -9.19
C PHE A 35 19.52 -18.16 -9.27
N PHE A 36 19.40 -18.85 -8.15
CA PHE A 36 18.85 -20.22 -8.07
C PHE A 36 17.37 -20.25 -7.61
N ASP A 37 16.79 -19.14 -7.21
CA ASP A 37 15.35 -19.02 -6.88
C ASP A 37 14.73 -17.86 -7.66
N LYS A 38 14.05 -18.21 -8.74
CA LYS A 38 13.41 -17.28 -9.67
C LYS A 38 11.99 -16.90 -9.27
N ARG A 39 11.53 -17.31 -8.09
CA ARG A 39 10.25 -16.83 -7.55
C ARG A 39 10.43 -15.41 -7.02
N SER A 40 9.38 -14.62 -7.15
CA SER A 40 9.35 -13.29 -6.55
C SER A 40 9.58 -13.38 -5.04
N LYS A 41 10.44 -12.50 -4.50
CA LYS A 41 10.88 -12.58 -3.09
C LYS A 41 9.73 -12.47 -2.08
N PHE A 42 8.64 -11.81 -2.44
CA PHE A 42 7.49 -11.65 -1.55
C PHE A 42 6.80 -12.97 -1.17
N VAL A 43 6.99 -14.06 -1.94
CA VAL A 43 6.44 -15.39 -1.56
C VAL A 43 7.09 -15.96 -0.30
N HIS A 44 8.24 -15.43 0.11
CA HIS A 44 8.92 -15.84 1.34
C HIS A 44 8.47 -15.05 2.58
N TYR A 45 7.71 -13.97 2.41
CA TYR A 45 7.33 -13.08 3.52
C TYR A 45 6.15 -13.60 4.33
N CYS A 46 5.34 -14.49 3.77
CA CYS A 46 4.18 -15.10 4.45
C CYS A 46 3.31 -14.07 5.19
N PRO A 47 2.79 -13.05 4.51
CA PRO A 47 2.08 -11.95 5.16
C PRO A 47 0.76 -12.43 5.77
N ARG A 48 0.37 -11.85 6.92
CA ARG A 48 -0.98 -11.97 7.50
C ARG A 48 -1.89 -10.83 7.06
N THR A 49 -1.31 -9.67 6.77
CA THR A 49 -1.98 -8.53 6.17
C THR A 49 -1.25 -8.19 4.88
N LEU A 50 -1.95 -8.23 3.77
CA LEU A 50 -1.40 -7.96 2.45
C LEU A 50 -2.13 -6.81 1.80
N ILE A 51 -1.39 -5.81 1.33
CA ILE A 51 -1.88 -4.78 0.41
C ILE A 51 -1.42 -5.14 -1.00
N LEU A 52 -2.36 -5.24 -1.94
CA LEU A 52 -2.10 -5.25 -3.37
C LEU A 52 -2.54 -3.88 -3.91
N ASN A 53 -1.60 -2.99 -4.17
CA ASN A 53 -1.94 -1.60 -4.45
C ASN A 53 -2.41 -1.39 -5.90
N ASN A 54 -1.66 -1.89 -6.87
CA ASN A 54 -1.99 -1.93 -8.29
C ASN A 54 -1.22 -3.05 -8.96
N LEU A 55 -1.68 -3.51 -10.12
CA LEU A 55 -0.99 -4.51 -10.91
C LEU A 55 -0.95 -4.09 -12.37
N GLU A 56 0.22 -3.68 -12.82
CA GLU A 56 0.49 -3.30 -14.20
C GLU A 56 1.63 -4.15 -14.76
N PHE A 57 1.80 -4.10 -16.09
CA PHE A 57 2.97 -4.75 -16.69
C PHE A 57 4.20 -3.88 -16.48
N ASP A 58 5.09 -4.35 -15.64
CA ASP A 58 6.39 -3.73 -15.37
C ASP A 58 7.48 -4.82 -15.34
N HIS A 59 8.74 -4.41 -15.20
CA HIS A 59 9.88 -5.33 -15.13
C HIS A 59 9.97 -6.30 -16.32
N ALA A 60 9.91 -5.74 -17.55
CA ALA A 60 10.03 -6.51 -18.80
C ALA A 60 11.39 -7.23 -18.97
N ASP A 61 12.34 -6.96 -18.08
CA ASP A 61 13.62 -7.66 -17.97
C ASP A 61 13.50 -9.05 -17.31
N ILE A 62 12.45 -9.29 -16.54
CA ILE A 62 12.24 -10.55 -15.82
C ILE A 62 10.89 -11.21 -16.09
N PHE A 63 9.92 -10.49 -16.66
CA PHE A 63 8.58 -11.01 -16.98
C PHE A 63 8.28 -10.85 -18.47
N ASP A 64 7.89 -11.94 -19.11
CA ASP A 64 7.54 -11.95 -20.53
C ASP A 64 6.23 -11.21 -20.81
N ASP A 65 5.27 -11.29 -19.91
CA ASP A 65 3.94 -10.68 -20.05
C ASP A 65 3.26 -10.43 -18.69
N LEU A 66 2.12 -9.75 -18.75
CA LEU A 66 1.28 -9.48 -17.57
C LEU A 66 0.83 -10.77 -16.85
N LYS A 67 0.61 -11.86 -17.58
CA LYS A 67 0.18 -13.13 -16.98
C LYS A 67 1.26 -13.74 -16.11
N ALA A 68 2.53 -13.55 -16.48
CA ALA A 68 3.66 -13.98 -15.67
C ALA A 68 3.67 -13.25 -14.32
N ILE A 69 3.42 -11.93 -14.30
CA ILE A 69 3.30 -11.13 -13.08
C ILE A 69 2.06 -11.57 -12.29
N GLN A 70 0.90 -11.69 -12.92
CA GLN A 70 -0.33 -12.16 -12.25
C GLN A 70 -0.13 -13.51 -11.56
N LYS A 71 0.63 -14.42 -12.18
CA LYS A 71 0.97 -15.71 -11.58
C LYS A 71 1.80 -15.56 -10.30
N GLN A 72 2.77 -14.64 -10.27
CA GLN A 72 3.55 -14.38 -9.06
C GLN A 72 2.67 -13.75 -7.96
N PHE A 73 1.84 -12.78 -8.30
CA PHE A 73 0.88 -12.21 -7.36
C PHE A 73 -0.10 -13.27 -6.82
N HIS A 74 -0.55 -14.20 -7.67
CA HIS A 74 -1.39 -15.30 -7.21
C HIS A 74 -0.62 -16.26 -6.27
N HIS A 75 0.67 -16.49 -6.48
CA HIS A 75 1.48 -17.22 -5.52
C HIS A 75 1.53 -16.51 -4.16
N LEU A 76 1.61 -15.18 -4.13
CA LEU A 76 1.54 -14.40 -2.89
C LEU A 76 0.16 -14.47 -2.25
N VAL A 77 -0.92 -14.32 -3.00
CA VAL A 77 -2.30 -14.45 -2.51
C VAL A 77 -2.52 -15.79 -1.83
N ARG A 78 -2.02 -16.88 -2.40
CA ARG A 78 -2.22 -18.24 -1.88
C ARG A 78 -1.53 -18.53 -0.55
N ILE A 79 -0.49 -17.79 -0.20
CA ILE A 79 0.24 -18.01 1.07
C ILE A 79 -0.28 -17.15 2.22
N VAL A 80 -1.20 -16.21 1.96
CA VAL A 80 -1.91 -15.50 3.02
C VAL A 80 -2.83 -16.50 3.73
N PRO A 81 -2.75 -16.65 5.07
CA PRO A 81 -3.58 -17.61 5.80
C PRO A 81 -5.06 -17.23 5.73
N GLY A 82 -5.97 -18.19 5.87
CA GLY A 82 -7.42 -17.94 5.82
C GLY A 82 -7.94 -16.89 6.81
N GLN A 83 -7.23 -16.71 7.94
CA GLN A 83 -7.50 -15.66 8.92
C GLN A 83 -6.77 -14.33 8.60
N GLY A 84 -6.01 -14.29 7.53
CA GLY A 84 -5.33 -13.09 7.05
C GLY A 84 -6.27 -12.18 6.28
N ARG A 85 -5.75 -11.02 5.91
CA ARG A 85 -6.51 -9.99 5.19
C ARG A 85 -5.77 -9.57 3.94
N ILE A 86 -6.49 -9.53 2.81
CA ILE A 86 -5.99 -8.98 1.56
C ILE A 86 -6.81 -7.72 1.24
N ILE A 87 -6.12 -6.60 1.09
CA ILE A 87 -6.70 -5.29 0.82
C ILE A 87 -6.28 -4.90 -0.59
N TRP A 88 -7.25 -4.58 -1.44
CA TRP A 88 -6.95 -4.26 -2.83
C TRP A 88 -8.01 -3.35 -3.47
N PRO A 89 -7.65 -2.58 -4.54
CA PRO A 89 -8.56 -1.65 -5.20
C PRO A 89 -9.60 -2.39 -6.05
N GLU A 90 -10.87 -2.05 -5.86
CA GLU A 90 -11.98 -2.70 -6.57
C GLU A 90 -11.95 -2.53 -8.09
N ASN A 91 -11.32 -1.46 -8.59
CA ASN A 91 -11.33 -1.09 -10.00
C ASN A 91 -10.14 -1.66 -10.79
N ASP A 92 -9.18 -2.31 -10.13
CA ASP A 92 -8.04 -2.91 -10.82
C ASP A 92 -8.44 -4.24 -11.47
N ILE A 93 -8.56 -4.22 -12.80
CA ILE A 93 -8.97 -5.41 -13.57
C ILE A 93 -7.94 -6.54 -13.51
N ASN A 94 -6.64 -6.21 -13.41
CA ASN A 94 -5.58 -7.19 -13.39
C ASN A 94 -5.52 -7.91 -12.04
N LEU A 95 -5.72 -7.16 -10.94
CA LEU A 95 -5.89 -7.74 -9.62
C LEU A 95 -7.16 -8.57 -9.53
N LYS A 96 -8.28 -8.11 -10.10
CA LYS A 96 -9.53 -8.87 -10.16
C LYS A 96 -9.34 -10.24 -10.84
N GLN A 97 -8.61 -10.27 -11.96
CA GLN A 97 -8.26 -11.50 -12.65
C GLN A 97 -7.35 -12.39 -11.79
N THR A 98 -6.39 -11.82 -11.10
CA THR A 98 -5.48 -12.54 -10.20
C THR A 98 -6.25 -13.16 -9.04
N MET A 99 -7.14 -12.40 -8.39
CA MET A 99 -7.98 -12.90 -7.29
C MET A 99 -8.94 -14.01 -7.75
N ALA A 100 -9.43 -13.94 -9.00
CA ALA A 100 -10.29 -14.97 -9.60
C ALA A 100 -9.56 -16.31 -9.84
N MET A 101 -8.22 -16.35 -9.83
CA MET A 101 -7.46 -17.60 -9.89
C MET A 101 -7.60 -18.42 -8.58
N GLY A 102 -8.09 -17.81 -7.51
CA GLY A 102 -8.39 -18.41 -6.20
C GLY A 102 -7.82 -17.58 -5.05
N CYS A 103 -8.68 -17.25 -4.10
CA CYS A 103 -8.34 -16.58 -2.86
C CYS A 103 -9.09 -17.25 -1.72
N TRP A 104 -8.38 -17.56 -0.64
CA TRP A 104 -8.93 -18.27 0.53
C TRP A 104 -8.92 -17.43 1.79
N SER A 105 -8.40 -16.21 1.69
CA SER A 105 -8.34 -15.24 2.78
C SER A 105 -9.48 -14.24 2.68
N GLU A 106 -9.79 -13.58 3.78
CA GLU A 106 -10.75 -12.48 3.77
C GLU A 106 -10.23 -11.30 2.96
N GLN A 107 -11.13 -10.62 2.26
CA GLN A 107 -10.80 -9.52 1.36
C GLN A 107 -11.49 -8.24 1.80
N GLU A 108 -10.78 -7.13 1.73
CA GLU A 108 -11.36 -5.79 1.84
C GLU A 108 -11.06 -4.99 0.57
N LEU A 109 -12.11 -4.48 -0.04
CA LEU A 109 -12.04 -3.69 -1.26
C LEU A 109 -11.93 -2.20 -0.93
N VAL A 110 -11.10 -1.52 -1.66
CA VAL A 110 -10.90 -0.07 -1.57
C VAL A 110 -11.37 0.58 -2.87
N GLY A 111 -12.28 1.52 -2.79
CA GLY A 111 -12.85 2.21 -3.95
C GLY A 111 -14.23 2.80 -3.66
N GLU A 112 -14.90 3.31 -4.68
CA GLU A 112 -16.20 3.99 -4.51
C GLU A 112 -17.32 3.06 -4.02
N GLN A 113 -17.26 1.79 -4.39
CA GLN A 113 -18.24 0.75 -3.99
C GLN A 113 -17.59 -0.27 -3.02
N GLY A 114 -16.34 -0.05 -2.64
CA GLY A 114 -15.61 -0.91 -1.73
C GLY A 114 -16.02 -0.74 -0.27
N HIS A 115 -15.48 -1.58 0.61
CA HIS A 115 -15.63 -1.45 2.06
C HIS A 115 -15.01 -0.14 2.56
N TRP A 116 -13.86 0.22 1.98
CA TRP A 116 -13.13 1.43 2.30
C TRP A 116 -13.28 2.47 1.19
N GLN A 117 -13.72 3.65 1.58
CA GLN A 117 -13.99 4.76 0.67
C GLN A 117 -13.30 6.02 1.18
N ALA A 118 -12.87 6.87 0.27
CA ALA A 118 -12.35 8.21 0.58
C ALA A 118 -13.25 9.25 -0.05
N LYS A 119 -13.66 10.25 0.73
CA LYS A 119 -14.41 11.39 0.24
C LYS A 119 -13.56 12.65 0.36
N LYS A 120 -13.16 13.18 -0.80
CA LYS A 120 -12.35 14.41 -0.85
C LYS A 120 -13.07 15.60 -0.23
N LEU A 121 -12.37 16.37 0.57
CA LEU A 121 -12.79 17.66 1.11
C LEU A 121 -12.12 18.82 0.37
N THR A 122 -10.93 18.58 -0.20
CA THR A 122 -10.19 19.54 -1.04
C THR A 122 -9.99 19.01 -2.45
N THR A 123 -9.81 19.88 -3.42
CA THR A 123 -9.62 19.50 -4.84
C THR A 123 -8.33 18.74 -5.08
N ASP A 124 -7.29 19.01 -4.29
CA ASP A 124 -5.97 18.39 -4.37
C ASP A 124 -5.85 17.13 -3.53
N ALA A 125 -6.93 16.69 -2.86
CA ALA A 125 -6.97 15.52 -1.98
C ALA A 125 -6.00 15.59 -0.77
N SER A 126 -5.63 16.79 -0.33
CA SER A 126 -4.85 16.98 0.90
C SER A 126 -5.70 16.83 2.18
N GLU A 127 -7.02 16.97 2.06
CA GLU A 127 -7.97 16.72 3.15
C GLU A 127 -9.11 15.82 2.64
N TRP A 128 -9.42 14.75 3.38
CA TRP A 128 -10.44 13.78 2.99
C TRP A 128 -10.99 12.98 4.17
N GLU A 129 -12.26 12.57 4.07
CA GLU A 129 -12.91 11.68 5.02
C GLU A 129 -12.63 10.22 4.68
N VAL A 130 -12.40 9.43 5.72
CA VAL A 130 -12.28 7.96 5.65
C VAL A 130 -13.65 7.38 5.98
N LEU A 131 -14.17 6.56 5.07
CA LEU A 131 -15.42 5.84 5.30
C LEU A 131 -15.14 4.32 5.29
N LEU A 132 -15.83 3.62 6.18
CA LEU A 132 -15.88 2.15 6.23
C LEU A 132 -17.35 1.74 6.14
N ASP A 133 -17.69 0.97 5.12
CA ASP A 133 -19.07 0.54 4.83
C ASP A 133 -20.07 1.71 4.79
N GLY A 134 -19.62 2.87 4.28
CA GLY A 134 -20.42 4.09 4.14
C GLY A 134 -20.44 4.99 5.38
N GLU A 135 -19.91 4.54 6.51
CA GLU A 135 -19.86 5.35 7.74
C GLU A 135 -18.51 6.07 7.88
N LYS A 136 -18.52 7.35 8.26
CA LYS A 136 -17.29 8.11 8.52
C LYS A 136 -16.60 7.57 9.77
N VAL A 137 -15.36 7.10 9.62
CA VAL A 137 -14.53 6.52 10.69
C VAL A 137 -13.25 7.31 10.97
N GLY A 138 -12.96 8.33 10.17
CA GLY A 138 -11.80 9.20 10.36
C GLY A 138 -11.75 10.34 9.36
N GLU A 139 -10.74 11.18 9.51
CA GLU A 139 -10.44 12.27 8.60
C GLU A 139 -8.91 12.42 8.51
N VAL A 140 -8.41 12.58 7.31
CA VAL A 140 -6.98 12.80 7.04
C VAL A 140 -6.79 14.23 6.58
N LYS A 141 -5.78 14.86 7.15
CA LYS A 141 -5.26 16.15 6.73
C LYS A 141 -3.74 16.08 6.73
N TRP A 142 -3.15 16.17 5.57
CA TRP A 142 -1.71 15.97 5.38
C TRP A 142 -1.11 16.90 4.32
N SER A 143 0.20 16.84 4.15
CA SER A 143 0.92 17.64 3.16
C SER A 143 0.97 17.03 1.76
N LEU A 144 0.51 15.78 1.59
CA LEU A 144 0.51 15.12 0.30
C LEU A 144 -0.69 15.58 -0.54
N VAL A 145 -0.51 15.55 -1.85
CA VAL A 145 -1.54 15.92 -2.82
C VAL A 145 -1.74 14.78 -3.83
N GLY A 146 -2.92 14.76 -4.44
CA GLY A 146 -3.27 13.81 -5.49
C GLY A 146 -4.01 12.57 -4.98
N GLU A 147 -4.94 12.09 -5.81
CA GLU A 147 -5.81 10.96 -5.50
C GLU A 147 -5.03 9.66 -5.26
N HIS A 148 -3.90 9.47 -5.95
CA HIS A 148 -3.04 8.31 -5.75
C HIS A 148 -2.50 8.23 -4.32
N ASN A 149 -2.09 9.37 -3.73
CA ASN A 149 -1.64 9.40 -2.33
C ASN A 149 -2.80 9.14 -1.38
N MET A 150 -3.96 9.76 -1.61
CA MET A 150 -5.19 9.51 -0.85
C MET A 150 -5.54 8.01 -0.87
N HIS A 151 -5.48 7.36 -2.03
CA HIS A 151 -5.72 5.93 -2.17
C HIS A 151 -4.70 5.10 -1.37
N ASN A 152 -3.41 5.42 -1.49
CA ASN A 152 -2.36 4.76 -0.72
C ASN A 152 -2.56 4.91 0.79
N GLY A 153 -2.95 6.10 1.23
CA GLY A 153 -3.29 6.36 2.64
C GLY A 153 -4.48 5.53 3.13
N LEU A 154 -5.53 5.42 2.30
CA LEU A 154 -6.71 4.62 2.62
C LEU A 154 -6.36 3.12 2.76
N MET A 155 -5.53 2.59 1.85
CA MET A 155 -5.02 1.21 1.92
C MET A 155 -4.21 0.98 3.21
N ALA A 156 -3.38 1.96 3.60
CA ALA A 156 -2.59 1.87 4.83
C ALA A 156 -3.49 1.89 6.08
N ILE A 157 -4.55 2.70 6.11
CA ILE A 157 -5.53 2.74 7.21
C ILE A 157 -6.25 1.38 7.32
N ALA A 158 -6.68 0.81 6.20
CA ALA A 158 -7.33 -0.50 6.17
C ALA A 158 -6.41 -1.60 6.73
N ALA A 159 -5.14 -1.60 6.34
CA ALA A 159 -4.15 -2.55 6.87
C ALA A 159 -3.89 -2.34 8.37
N ALA A 160 -3.79 -1.09 8.81
CA ALA A 160 -3.60 -0.76 10.22
C ALA A 160 -4.78 -1.23 11.09
N ARG A 161 -6.02 -1.10 10.58
CA ARG A 161 -7.22 -1.63 11.27
C ARG A 161 -7.15 -3.13 11.46
N HIS A 162 -6.70 -3.88 10.46
CA HIS A 162 -6.59 -5.34 10.57
C HIS A 162 -5.63 -5.79 11.67
N VAL A 163 -4.64 -4.98 12.01
CA VAL A 163 -3.70 -5.24 13.12
C VAL A 163 -4.08 -4.55 14.44
N GLY A 164 -5.31 -4.04 14.54
CA GLY A 164 -5.90 -3.55 15.79
C GLY A 164 -5.75 -2.05 16.04
N VAL A 165 -5.32 -1.26 15.06
CA VAL A 165 -5.29 0.22 15.16
C VAL A 165 -6.66 0.76 14.77
N ALA A 166 -7.25 1.62 15.59
CA ALA A 166 -8.51 2.26 15.25
C ALA A 166 -8.35 3.14 13.99
N PRO A 167 -9.33 3.14 13.06
CA PRO A 167 -9.23 3.92 11.83
C PRO A 167 -8.99 5.41 12.05
N ALA A 168 -9.61 6.00 13.08
CA ALA A 168 -9.40 7.40 13.44
C ALA A 168 -7.95 7.68 13.87
N ASP A 169 -7.34 6.77 14.63
CA ASP A 169 -5.94 6.91 15.07
C ASP A 169 -4.98 6.74 13.89
N ALA A 170 -5.26 5.79 12.98
CA ALA A 170 -4.49 5.61 11.76
C ALA A 170 -4.59 6.84 10.85
N ALA A 171 -5.79 7.40 10.68
CA ALA A 171 -6.02 8.63 9.92
C ALA A 171 -5.26 9.83 10.51
N ASN A 172 -5.33 10.01 11.82
CA ASN A 172 -4.59 11.07 12.52
C ASN A 172 -3.06 10.90 12.36
N ALA A 173 -2.56 9.68 12.41
CA ALA A 173 -1.13 9.40 12.25
C ALA A 173 -0.62 9.81 10.85
N LEU A 174 -1.44 9.65 9.80
CA LEU A 174 -1.10 10.11 8.46
C LEU A 174 -0.88 11.63 8.37
N GLY A 175 -1.52 12.42 9.23
CA GLY A 175 -1.29 13.86 9.31
C GLY A 175 0.15 14.26 9.64
N SER A 176 0.91 13.38 10.28
CA SER A 176 2.33 13.57 10.58
C SER A 176 3.27 12.87 9.57
N PHE A 177 2.73 12.28 8.51
CA PHE A 177 3.53 11.57 7.52
C PHE A 177 4.36 12.54 6.69
N ILE A 178 5.65 12.25 6.60
CA ILE A 178 6.60 12.97 5.75
C ILE A 178 7.04 12.01 4.64
N ASN A 179 6.88 12.43 3.39
CA ASN A 179 7.20 11.60 2.23
C ASN A 179 8.66 11.12 2.25
N ALA A 180 8.92 10.03 1.54
CA ALA A 180 10.28 9.53 1.39
C ALA A 180 11.14 10.58 0.65
N ARG A 181 12.41 10.66 1.02
CA ARG A 181 13.38 11.56 0.36
C ARG A 181 13.39 11.31 -1.15
N ARG A 182 13.54 12.37 -1.92
CA ARG A 182 13.58 12.37 -3.40
C ARG A 182 12.26 11.96 -4.09
N ARG A 183 11.13 11.99 -3.37
CA ARG A 183 9.80 11.83 -3.96
C ARG A 183 9.04 13.15 -3.84
N LEU A 184 9.06 13.98 -4.91
CA LEU A 184 8.49 15.33 -4.93
C LEU A 184 8.94 16.18 -3.70
N GLU A 185 10.20 16.03 -3.33
CA GLU A 185 10.80 16.79 -2.25
C GLU A 185 11.06 18.21 -2.71
N LEU A 186 10.47 19.18 -2.04
CA LEU A 186 10.73 20.59 -2.32
C LEU A 186 12.23 20.90 -2.15
N ARG A 187 12.91 21.25 -3.21
CA ARG A 187 14.34 21.60 -3.24
C ARG A 187 14.59 23.09 -3.09
N GLY A 188 13.64 23.90 -3.50
CA GLY A 188 13.73 25.35 -3.39
C GLY A 188 12.71 26.06 -4.26
N GLU A 189 12.66 27.37 -4.11
CA GLU A 189 11.87 28.26 -4.93
C GLU A 189 12.76 29.42 -5.39
N ALA A 190 12.74 29.73 -6.68
CA ALA A 190 13.45 30.84 -7.25
C ALA A 190 12.60 31.52 -8.34
N ASN A 191 12.42 32.85 -8.24
CA ASN A 191 11.64 33.63 -9.20
C ASN A 191 10.22 33.10 -9.48
N GLY A 192 9.54 32.56 -8.48
CA GLY A 192 8.20 31.98 -8.61
C GLY A 192 8.17 30.58 -9.24
N VAL A 193 9.34 29.94 -9.44
CA VAL A 193 9.45 28.55 -9.90
C VAL A 193 9.79 27.67 -8.71
N THR A 194 8.90 26.73 -8.41
CA THR A 194 9.11 25.72 -7.38
C THR A 194 9.85 24.52 -7.99
N VAL A 195 10.92 24.08 -7.35
CA VAL A 195 11.78 22.96 -7.80
C VAL A 195 11.61 21.80 -6.84
N TYR A 196 11.32 20.63 -7.40
CA TYR A 196 11.18 19.36 -6.69
C TYR A 196 12.32 18.38 -7.02
#